data_3e611888fee35984d64add4825ff9889
#
_entry.id   3e611888fee35984d64add4825ff9889
#
_cell.length_a   1.000
_cell.length_b   1.000
_cell.length_c   1.000
_cell.angle_alpha   90.00
_cell.angle_beta   90.00
_cell.angle_gamma   90.00
#
_symmetry.space_group_name_H-M   'P 1'
#
loop_
_entity.id
_entity.type
_entity.pdbx_description
1 polymer ?
#
loop_
_entity_poly.entity_id
_entity_poly.type
_entity_poly.pdbx_seq_one_letter_code
_entity_poly.pdbx_strand_id
1 'polypeptide(L)'
;LLGIGVEPPVAIGQRALLVRTAEGNLLWDPPGYLDEVAVRAVAGAGGLRAVTASHPHFYGSMAGWSRAFDADVLVPEADLAWLTHPPARPPVTWSGSLAVLPGVTLVQCGGHFAGSAVAHWAGGAGGAGALLSGDTIFVTPGEDRVTFVGSAPNRLPLPERAVRAVVEAVRPYRYDRIYGGWWQPVLRSHAKAVVERSAERYIQWLRGEVPEDP
;
A
#
# COMPACT_ATOMS: atom_id res chain seq x y z
N LEU A 1 4.02 10.69 -9.22
CA LEU A 1 3.26 10.36 -8.01
C LEU A 1 2.64 11.61 -7.42
N LEU A 2 1.34 11.57 -7.08
CA LEU A 2 0.66 12.63 -6.35
C LEU A 2 0.06 12.04 -5.08
N GLY A 3 0.15 12.77 -3.96
CA GLY A 3 -0.57 12.44 -2.72
C GLY A 3 -1.91 13.18 -2.71
N ILE A 4 -2.96 12.49 -2.25
CA ILE A 4 -4.31 13.06 -2.08
C ILE A 4 -4.74 12.80 -0.64
N GLY A 5 -5.10 13.84 0.07
CA GLY A 5 -5.62 13.76 1.43
C GLY A 5 -6.88 14.58 1.61
N VAL A 6 -7.50 14.48 2.77
CA VAL A 6 -8.68 15.23 3.17
C VAL A 6 -8.36 16.02 4.43
N GLU A 7 -8.73 17.30 4.43
CA GLU A 7 -8.54 18.19 5.58
C GLU A 7 -9.89 18.83 5.99
N PRO A 8 -10.34 18.70 7.25
CA PRO A 8 -9.72 17.91 8.32
C PRO A 8 -9.71 16.39 8.02
N PRO A 9 -8.84 15.61 8.66
CA PRO A 9 -8.76 14.17 8.43
C PRO A 9 -10.10 13.46 8.63
N VAL A 10 -10.48 12.57 7.70
CA VAL A 10 -11.68 11.73 7.77
C VAL A 10 -11.27 10.28 7.94
N ALA A 11 -12.05 9.50 8.69
CA ALA A 11 -11.76 8.12 9.07
C ALA A 11 -10.41 8.03 9.80
N ILE A 12 -9.44 7.29 9.29
CA ILE A 12 -8.11 7.15 9.91
C ILE A 12 -7.06 8.12 9.33
N GLY A 13 -7.49 9.05 8.47
CA GLY A 13 -6.65 10.13 7.95
C GLY A 13 -5.54 9.68 6.99
N GLN A 14 -5.71 8.53 6.34
CA GLN A 14 -4.75 8.07 5.35
C GLN A 14 -4.69 9.01 4.13
N ARG A 15 -3.55 9.03 3.47
CA ARG A 15 -3.41 9.65 2.15
C ARG A 15 -3.55 8.58 1.06
N ALA A 16 -4.21 8.94 -0.03
CA ALA A 16 -4.10 8.19 -1.27
C ALA A 16 -2.85 8.57 -2.04
N LEU A 17 -2.37 7.64 -2.86
CA LEU A 17 -1.27 7.86 -3.79
C LEU A 17 -1.76 7.61 -5.22
N LEU A 18 -1.74 8.64 -6.05
CA LEU A 18 -2.05 8.53 -7.47
C LEU A 18 -0.77 8.27 -8.25
N VAL A 19 -0.59 7.03 -8.69
CA VAL A 19 0.50 6.64 -9.59
C VAL A 19 0.08 6.97 -11.00
N ARG A 20 0.83 7.84 -11.66
CA ARG A 20 0.55 8.28 -13.03
C ARG A 20 1.46 7.57 -14.00
N THR A 21 0.88 6.99 -15.06
CA THR A 21 1.58 6.37 -16.17
C THR A 21 1.06 6.92 -17.51
N ALA A 22 1.71 6.61 -18.61
CA ALA A 22 1.25 7.01 -19.95
C ALA A 22 -0.07 6.30 -20.35
N GLU A 23 -0.37 5.15 -19.76
CA GLU A 23 -1.55 4.33 -20.10
C GLU A 23 -2.69 4.47 -19.06
N GLY A 24 -2.62 5.45 -18.18
CA GLY A 24 -3.62 5.75 -17.18
C GLY A 24 -3.05 5.81 -15.76
N ASN A 25 -3.93 6.02 -14.79
CA ASN A 25 -3.54 6.21 -13.40
C ASN A 25 -4.13 5.11 -12.51
N LEU A 26 -3.35 4.72 -11.49
CA LEU A 26 -3.77 3.88 -10.39
C LEU A 26 -3.95 4.73 -9.14
N LEU A 27 -5.14 4.67 -8.51
CA LEU A 27 -5.35 5.22 -7.18
C LEU A 27 -5.12 4.12 -6.13
N TRP A 28 -4.13 4.33 -5.29
CA TRP A 28 -3.72 3.44 -4.20
C TRP A 28 -4.13 4.00 -2.85
N ASP A 29 -4.75 3.18 -1.99
CA ASP A 29 -5.22 3.53 -0.64
C ASP A 29 -6.12 4.78 -0.64
N PRO A 30 -7.28 4.77 -1.33
CA PRO A 30 -8.11 5.96 -1.50
C PRO A 30 -8.50 6.56 -0.14
N PRO A 31 -8.61 7.91 -0.04
CA PRO A 31 -8.96 8.56 1.21
C PRO A 31 -10.39 8.18 1.62
N GLY A 32 -10.68 8.20 2.92
CA GLY A 32 -11.98 7.79 3.48
C GLY A 32 -13.16 8.65 3.05
N TYR A 33 -12.91 9.77 2.36
CA TYR A 33 -13.92 10.71 1.89
C TYR A 33 -13.70 11.05 0.42
N LEU A 34 -14.81 11.14 -0.33
CA LEU A 34 -14.84 11.50 -1.74
C LEU A 34 -15.75 12.71 -1.93
N ASP A 35 -15.23 13.78 -2.50
CA ASP A 35 -15.99 14.96 -2.87
C ASP A 35 -15.71 15.40 -4.32
N GLU A 36 -16.47 16.39 -4.79
CA GLU A 36 -16.28 16.92 -6.14
C GLU A 36 -14.92 17.59 -6.35
N VAL A 37 -14.29 18.13 -5.30
CA VAL A 37 -12.98 18.77 -5.41
C VAL A 37 -11.91 17.72 -5.68
N ALA A 38 -11.92 16.62 -4.94
CA ALA A 38 -11.03 15.49 -5.13
C ALA A 38 -11.25 14.83 -6.51
N VAL A 39 -12.52 14.65 -6.93
CA VAL A 39 -12.86 14.12 -8.26
C VAL A 39 -12.31 15.04 -9.36
N ARG A 40 -12.54 16.35 -9.29
CA ARG A 40 -11.99 17.29 -10.27
C ARG A 40 -10.47 17.30 -10.32
N ALA A 41 -9.80 17.21 -9.18
CA ALA A 41 -8.35 17.15 -9.09
C ALA A 41 -7.78 15.90 -9.79
N VAL A 42 -8.40 14.73 -9.54
CA VAL A 42 -8.01 13.46 -10.18
C VAL A 42 -8.35 13.47 -11.67
N ALA A 43 -9.50 14.03 -12.07
CA ALA A 43 -9.86 14.21 -13.49
C ALA A 43 -8.84 15.09 -14.22
N GLY A 44 -8.44 16.21 -13.61
CA GLY A 44 -7.39 17.10 -14.14
C GLY A 44 -6.01 16.44 -14.23
N ALA A 45 -5.76 15.40 -13.44
CA ALA A 45 -4.53 14.58 -13.48
C ALA A 45 -4.60 13.44 -14.53
N GLY A 46 -5.72 13.28 -15.25
CA GLY A 46 -5.92 12.26 -16.30
C GLY A 46 -6.90 11.15 -15.92
N GLY A 47 -7.68 11.32 -14.85
CA GLY A 47 -8.68 10.34 -14.39
C GLY A 47 -8.06 9.08 -13.78
N LEU A 48 -8.87 8.00 -13.68
CA LEU A 48 -8.44 6.71 -13.14
C LEU A 48 -8.67 5.58 -14.14
N ARG A 49 -7.70 4.68 -14.24
CA ARG A 49 -7.85 3.37 -14.89
C ARG A 49 -8.28 2.31 -13.87
N ALA A 50 -7.72 2.38 -12.68
CA ALA A 50 -8.01 1.44 -11.62
C ALA A 50 -7.89 2.09 -10.24
N VAL A 51 -8.58 1.51 -9.25
CA VAL A 51 -8.49 1.80 -7.83
C VAL A 51 -8.27 0.52 -7.05
N THR A 52 -7.39 0.56 -6.08
CA THR A 52 -7.10 -0.54 -5.17
C THR A 52 -6.58 -0.03 -3.83
N ALA A 53 -6.44 -0.91 -2.86
CA ALA A 53 -5.85 -0.56 -1.58
C ALA A 53 -4.96 -1.68 -1.04
N SER A 54 -4.08 -1.31 -0.12
CA SER A 54 -3.14 -2.22 0.51
C SER A 54 -3.83 -3.30 1.36
N HIS A 55 -5.00 -3.00 1.94
CA HIS A 55 -5.75 -3.91 2.82
C HIS A 55 -7.18 -3.38 3.09
N PRO A 56 -8.06 -4.20 3.70
CA PRO A 56 -9.47 -3.87 3.90
C PRO A 56 -9.82 -2.58 4.64
N HIS A 57 -8.98 -2.09 5.55
CA HIS A 57 -9.27 -0.82 6.25
C HIS A 57 -9.44 0.37 5.28
N PHE A 58 -8.88 0.29 4.07
CA PHE A 58 -8.93 1.33 3.06
C PHE A 58 -9.95 1.07 1.93
N TYR A 59 -10.79 0.02 2.05
CA TYR A 59 -11.76 -0.32 1.00
C TYR A 59 -12.99 0.58 0.96
N GLY A 60 -13.29 1.31 2.04
CA GLY A 60 -14.57 1.99 2.23
C GLY A 60 -14.98 2.94 1.09
N SER A 61 -14.06 3.68 0.50
CA SER A 61 -14.35 4.63 -0.59
C SER A 61 -14.06 4.11 -2.00
N MET A 62 -13.47 2.92 -2.16
CA MET A 62 -13.07 2.37 -3.47
C MET A 62 -14.23 2.33 -4.47
N ALA A 63 -15.40 1.90 -4.01
CA ALA A 63 -16.61 1.84 -4.85
C ALA A 63 -17.05 3.24 -5.34
N GLY A 64 -16.91 4.27 -4.50
CA GLY A 64 -17.20 5.66 -4.86
C GLY A 64 -16.28 6.16 -5.97
N TRP A 65 -14.97 5.93 -5.82
CA TRP A 65 -13.96 6.27 -6.83
C TRP A 65 -14.18 5.51 -8.13
N SER A 66 -14.50 4.21 -8.05
CA SER A 66 -14.85 3.40 -9.23
C SER A 66 -16.02 4.00 -10.00
N ARG A 67 -17.11 4.37 -9.33
CA ARG A 67 -18.26 4.99 -9.98
C ARG A 67 -17.97 6.36 -10.58
N ALA A 68 -17.17 7.17 -9.90
CA ALA A 68 -16.84 8.52 -10.38
C ALA A 68 -16.02 8.52 -11.70
N PHE A 69 -15.23 7.47 -11.94
CA PHE A 69 -14.32 7.39 -13.09
C PHE A 69 -14.58 6.19 -14.01
N ASP A 70 -15.60 5.39 -13.74
CA ASP A 70 -15.79 4.09 -14.40
C ASP A 70 -14.52 3.22 -14.37
N ALA A 71 -13.80 3.28 -13.25
CA ALA A 71 -12.51 2.62 -13.05
C ALA A 71 -12.67 1.21 -12.48
N ASP A 72 -11.78 0.30 -12.85
CA ASP A 72 -11.74 -1.04 -12.30
C ASP A 72 -11.36 -1.02 -10.82
N VAL A 73 -12.07 -1.82 -10.00
CA VAL A 73 -11.69 -2.10 -8.61
C VAL A 73 -10.89 -3.39 -8.58
N LEU A 74 -9.66 -3.33 -8.08
CA LEU A 74 -8.77 -4.49 -7.98
C LEU A 74 -8.69 -4.91 -6.52
N VAL A 75 -9.04 -6.17 -6.21
CA VAL A 75 -9.08 -6.69 -4.84
C VAL A 75 -8.41 -8.06 -4.79
N PRO A 76 -7.46 -8.31 -3.86
CA PRO A 76 -6.98 -9.66 -3.61
C PRO A 76 -8.15 -10.60 -3.31
N GLU A 77 -8.18 -11.78 -3.93
CA GLU A 77 -9.24 -12.77 -3.73
C GLU A 77 -9.44 -13.11 -2.25
N ALA A 78 -8.34 -13.20 -1.50
CA ALA A 78 -8.34 -13.49 -0.06
C ALA A 78 -9.08 -12.44 0.79
N ASP A 79 -9.22 -11.21 0.29
CA ASP A 79 -9.88 -10.11 1.01
C ASP A 79 -11.17 -9.63 0.35
N LEU A 80 -11.66 -10.34 -0.68
CA LEU A 80 -12.88 -9.97 -1.42
C LEU A 80 -14.11 -9.81 -0.50
N ALA A 81 -14.24 -10.63 0.52
CA ALA A 81 -15.37 -10.58 1.46
C ALA A 81 -15.46 -9.23 2.23
N TRP A 82 -14.37 -8.46 2.30
CA TRP A 82 -14.34 -7.14 2.94
C TRP A 82 -14.81 -6.01 2.02
N LEU A 83 -14.99 -6.26 0.72
CA LEU A 83 -15.55 -5.27 -0.21
C LEU A 83 -17.07 -5.25 -0.10
N THR A 84 -17.59 -4.50 0.88
CA THR A 84 -19.02 -4.47 1.22
C THR A 84 -19.86 -3.52 0.36
N HIS A 85 -19.22 -2.60 -0.37
CA HIS A 85 -19.90 -1.65 -1.25
C HIS A 85 -19.67 -2.00 -2.72
N PRO A 86 -20.74 -2.14 -3.53
CA PRO A 86 -20.60 -2.53 -4.92
C PRO A 86 -19.94 -1.41 -5.74
N PRO A 87 -18.86 -1.71 -6.49
CA PRO A 87 -18.26 -0.78 -7.46
C PRO A 87 -19.14 -0.60 -8.70
N ALA A 88 -18.67 0.21 -9.66
CA ALA A 88 -19.37 0.44 -10.95
C ALA A 88 -19.51 -0.86 -11.77
N ARG A 89 -18.52 -1.73 -11.69
CA ARG A 89 -18.43 -3.03 -12.37
C ARG A 89 -17.98 -4.11 -11.37
N PRO A 90 -18.22 -5.40 -11.65
CA PRO A 90 -17.67 -6.47 -10.82
C PRO A 90 -16.16 -6.27 -10.57
N PRO A 91 -15.69 -6.44 -9.33
CA PRO A 91 -14.27 -6.25 -9.05
C PRO A 91 -13.41 -7.27 -9.79
N VAL A 92 -12.23 -6.86 -10.20
CA VAL A 92 -11.19 -7.75 -10.71
C VAL A 92 -10.49 -8.38 -9.52
N THR A 93 -10.67 -9.67 -9.31
CA THR A 93 -9.99 -10.40 -8.25
C THR A 93 -8.64 -10.94 -8.73
N TRP A 94 -7.68 -11.01 -7.82
CA TRP A 94 -6.34 -11.47 -8.13
C TRP A 94 -5.65 -12.12 -6.93
N SER A 95 -4.59 -12.90 -7.19
CA SER A 95 -3.74 -13.52 -6.18
C SER A 95 -2.27 -13.50 -6.62
N GLY A 96 -1.35 -13.61 -5.67
CA GLY A 96 0.08 -13.56 -5.92
C GLY A 96 0.55 -12.19 -6.42
N SER A 97 0.54 -11.95 -7.73
CA SER A 97 0.91 -10.65 -8.30
C SER A 97 0.06 -10.30 -9.53
N LEU A 98 -0.18 -9.00 -9.73
CA LEU A 98 -0.94 -8.47 -10.87
C LEU A 98 -0.23 -7.25 -11.47
N ALA A 99 0.19 -7.35 -12.73
CA ALA A 99 0.62 -6.18 -13.51
C ALA A 99 -0.61 -5.36 -13.89
N VAL A 100 -0.70 -4.12 -13.38
CA VAL A 100 -1.89 -3.26 -13.57
C VAL A 100 -1.68 -2.26 -14.70
N LEU A 101 -0.53 -1.63 -14.71
CA LEU A 101 -0.11 -0.62 -15.68
C LEU A 101 1.38 -0.83 -15.98
N PRO A 102 1.91 -0.28 -17.09
CA PRO A 102 3.33 -0.37 -17.38
C PRO A 102 4.19 0.09 -16.19
N GLY A 103 5.01 -0.81 -15.69
CA GLY A 103 5.88 -0.56 -14.54
C GLY A 103 5.17 -0.49 -13.19
N VAL A 104 3.90 -0.86 -13.09
CA VAL A 104 3.14 -0.92 -11.83
C VAL A 104 2.60 -2.33 -11.61
N THR A 105 3.03 -2.97 -10.53
CA THR A 105 2.65 -4.33 -10.16
C THR A 105 2.14 -4.36 -8.72
N LEU A 106 0.96 -4.94 -8.51
CA LEU A 106 0.47 -5.28 -7.18
C LEU A 106 1.08 -6.59 -6.74
N VAL A 107 1.47 -6.70 -5.47
CA VAL A 107 2.13 -7.88 -4.91
C VAL A 107 1.44 -8.23 -3.60
N GLN A 108 0.80 -9.39 -3.56
CA GLN A 108 0.18 -9.91 -2.34
C GLN A 108 1.27 -10.41 -1.39
N CYS A 109 1.27 -9.90 -0.19
CA CYS A 109 2.25 -10.21 0.85
C CYS A 109 1.64 -10.98 2.02
N GLY A 110 0.33 -10.82 2.25
CA GLY A 110 -0.32 -11.28 3.46
C GLY A 110 0.12 -10.47 4.70
N GLY A 111 0.04 -11.08 5.85
CA GLY A 111 0.46 -10.49 7.12
C GLY A 111 -0.67 -9.77 7.84
N HIS A 112 -0.83 -8.47 7.66
CA HIS A 112 -1.85 -7.65 8.32
C HIS A 112 -3.28 -8.15 8.02
N PHE A 113 -3.59 -8.46 6.76
CA PHE A 113 -4.74 -9.25 6.29
C PHE A 113 -4.24 -10.35 5.36
N ALA A 114 -5.08 -11.32 5.05
CA ALA A 114 -4.71 -12.43 4.17
C ALA A 114 -4.35 -11.96 2.75
N GLY A 115 -5.04 -10.93 2.25
CA GLY A 115 -4.79 -10.30 0.96
C GLY A 115 -3.92 -9.04 1.03
N SER A 116 -3.37 -8.67 2.20
CA SER A 116 -2.53 -7.47 2.31
C SER A 116 -1.46 -7.42 1.23
N ALA A 117 -1.32 -6.26 0.61
CA ALA A 117 -0.51 -6.10 -0.58
C ALA A 117 0.35 -4.83 -0.54
N VAL A 118 1.31 -4.76 -1.43
CA VAL A 118 2.04 -3.54 -1.78
C VAL A 118 1.88 -3.27 -3.28
N ALA A 119 2.01 -2.01 -3.68
CA ALA A 119 2.19 -1.67 -5.09
C ALA A 119 3.67 -1.37 -5.37
N HIS A 120 4.29 -2.14 -6.25
CA HIS A 120 5.61 -1.84 -6.78
C HIS A 120 5.49 -0.92 -7.99
N TRP A 121 6.19 0.20 -7.97
CA TRP A 121 6.28 1.15 -9.07
C TRP A 121 7.73 1.29 -9.55
N ALA A 122 8.04 0.65 -10.66
CA ALA A 122 9.41 0.59 -11.21
C ALA A 122 9.96 1.97 -11.58
N GLY A 123 9.09 2.92 -12.05
CA GLY A 123 9.46 4.29 -12.37
C GLY A 123 9.62 5.20 -11.14
N GLY A 124 9.31 4.71 -9.95
CA GLY A 124 9.43 5.46 -8.70
C GLY A 124 10.88 5.81 -8.35
N ALA A 125 11.07 6.76 -7.44
CA ALA A 125 12.39 7.19 -6.96
C ALA A 125 13.39 7.49 -8.10
N GLY A 126 12.92 8.17 -9.15
CA GLY A 126 13.77 8.49 -10.31
C GLY A 126 14.20 7.27 -11.14
N GLY A 127 13.41 6.19 -11.15
CA GLY A 127 13.71 4.93 -11.83
C GLY A 127 14.44 3.89 -10.95
N ALA A 128 14.72 4.22 -9.68
CA ALA A 128 15.28 3.26 -8.74
C ALA A 128 14.23 2.31 -8.15
N GLY A 129 12.94 2.57 -8.42
CA GLY A 129 11.79 1.83 -7.93
C GLY A 129 11.29 2.29 -6.57
N ALA A 130 9.98 2.13 -6.35
CA ALA A 130 9.35 2.43 -5.07
C ALA A 130 8.29 1.38 -4.70
N LEU A 131 8.04 1.21 -3.40
CA LEU A 131 6.89 0.51 -2.88
C LEU A 131 5.90 1.52 -2.28
N LEU A 132 4.62 1.29 -2.53
CA LEU A 132 3.50 1.88 -1.83
C LEU A 132 2.98 0.79 -0.91
N SER A 133 3.13 0.93 0.39
CA SER A 133 3.05 -0.23 1.29
C SER A 133 1.84 -0.25 2.21
N GLY A 134 1.13 0.88 2.40
CA GLY A 134 0.08 0.94 3.43
C GLY A 134 0.63 0.43 4.77
N ASP A 135 -0.14 -0.49 5.39
CA ASP A 135 0.24 -1.11 6.66
C ASP A 135 1.00 -2.43 6.49
N THR A 136 1.16 -2.93 5.28
CA THR A 136 1.88 -4.18 5.01
C THR A 136 3.35 -4.09 5.42
N ILE A 137 4.00 -2.96 5.13
CA ILE A 137 5.35 -2.61 5.58
C ILE A 137 5.28 -1.19 6.13
N PHE A 138 5.33 -1.04 7.44
CA PHE A 138 5.10 0.21 8.12
C PHE A 138 6.42 0.96 8.36
N VAL A 139 6.60 2.12 7.75
CA VAL A 139 7.79 2.95 7.98
C VAL A 139 7.71 3.59 9.36
N THR A 140 8.77 3.50 10.15
CA THR A 140 8.83 4.08 11.50
C THR A 140 8.99 5.60 11.45
N PRO A 141 8.61 6.34 12.52
CA PRO A 141 8.74 7.81 12.56
C PRO A 141 10.15 8.34 12.33
N GLY A 142 11.19 7.55 12.62
CA GLY A 142 12.57 7.93 12.35
C GLY A 142 12.99 7.87 10.89
N GLU A 143 12.13 7.33 10.00
CA GLU A 143 12.39 7.17 8.56
C GLU A 143 13.65 6.35 8.21
N ASP A 144 14.14 5.54 9.17
CA ASP A 144 15.37 4.73 9.06
C ASP A 144 15.10 3.21 9.16
N ARG A 145 13.90 2.83 9.58
CA ARG A 145 13.47 1.45 9.82
C ARG A 145 12.03 1.22 9.34
N VAL A 146 11.67 -0.06 9.23
CA VAL A 146 10.28 -0.49 9.04
C VAL A 146 9.88 -1.45 10.14
N THR A 147 8.57 -1.61 10.33
CA THR A 147 7.98 -2.59 11.23
C THR A 147 6.79 -3.29 10.57
N PHE A 148 6.28 -4.33 11.20
CA PHE A 148 5.20 -5.15 10.72
C PHE A 148 4.15 -5.30 11.82
N VAL A 149 2.87 -5.12 11.47
CA VAL A 149 1.78 -5.15 12.43
C VAL A 149 0.73 -6.18 12.03
N GLY A 150 0.30 -6.99 12.99
CA GLY A 150 -0.76 -7.98 12.80
C GLY A 150 -2.14 -7.39 12.95
N SER A 151 -2.27 -6.28 13.66
CA SER A 151 -3.53 -5.55 13.80
C SER A 151 -3.30 -4.08 14.12
N ALA A 152 -4.25 -3.23 13.76
CA ALA A 152 -4.31 -1.82 14.12
C ALA A 152 -5.70 -1.52 14.73
N PRO A 153 -5.85 -0.60 15.72
CA PRO A 153 -4.79 0.26 16.26
C PRO A 153 -3.88 -0.41 17.31
N ASN A 154 -4.19 -1.63 17.77
CA ASN A 154 -3.48 -2.28 18.89
C ASN A 154 -2.01 -2.61 18.60
N ARG A 155 -1.60 -2.59 17.33
CA ARG A 155 -0.22 -2.87 16.88
C ARG A 155 0.33 -4.21 17.39
N LEU A 156 -0.52 -5.25 17.42
CA LEU A 156 -0.05 -6.58 17.76
C LEU A 156 1.01 -7.03 16.75
N PRO A 157 2.06 -7.71 17.19
CA PRO A 157 3.13 -8.13 16.29
C PRO A 157 2.66 -9.22 15.33
N LEU A 158 3.23 -9.22 14.12
CA LEU A 158 3.13 -10.35 13.20
C LEU A 158 4.02 -11.52 13.68
N PRO A 159 3.58 -12.78 13.52
CA PRO A 159 4.46 -13.91 13.75
C PRO A 159 5.58 -13.96 12.72
N GLU A 160 6.74 -14.51 13.12
CA GLU A 160 7.95 -14.59 12.28
C GLU A 160 7.67 -15.11 10.86
N ARG A 161 6.88 -16.17 10.73
CA ARG A 161 6.54 -16.74 9.41
C ARG A 161 5.87 -15.72 8.48
N ALA A 162 5.03 -14.84 9.02
CA ALA A 162 4.35 -13.82 8.24
C ALA A 162 5.30 -12.69 7.84
N VAL A 163 6.19 -12.27 8.74
CA VAL A 163 7.25 -11.28 8.43
C VAL A 163 8.14 -11.79 7.31
N ARG A 164 8.59 -13.05 7.38
CA ARG A 164 9.39 -13.67 6.31
C ARG A 164 8.63 -13.73 4.99
N ALA A 165 7.35 -14.09 4.99
CA ALA A 165 6.53 -14.13 3.78
C ALA A 165 6.42 -12.73 3.12
N VAL A 166 6.21 -11.66 3.91
CA VAL A 166 6.19 -10.28 3.40
C VAL A 166 7.52 -9.92 2.73
N VAL A 167 8.65 -10.22 3.38
CA VAL A 167 9.99 -9.92 2.84
C VAL A 167 10.24 -10.72 1.54
N GLU A 168 9.90 -12.01 1.52
CA GLU A 168 10.05 -12.85 0.32
C GLU A 168 9.21 -12.35 -0.85
N ALA A 169 7.97 -11.92 -0.60
CA ALA A 169 7.07 -11.40 -1.63
C ALA A 169 7.66 -10.17 -2.35
N VAL A 170 8.33 -9.28 -1.61
CA VAL A 170 8.91 -8.06 -2.18
C VAL A 170 10.35 -8.24 -2.67
N ARG A 171 11.02 -9.34 -2.33
CA ARG A 171 12.43 -9.62 -2.66
C ARG A 171 12.75 -9.56 -4.16
N PRO A 172 11.91 -10.07 -5.09
CA PRO A 172 12.20 -10.03 -6.51
C PRO A 172 12.25 -8.62 -7.10
N TYR A 173 11.65 -7.65 -6.42
CA TYR A 173 11.49 -6.30 -6.94
C TYR A 173 12.67 -5.40 -6.56
N ARG A 174 13.01 -4.47 -7.47
CA ARG A 174 13.98 -3.41 -7.21
C ARG A 174 13.22 -2.19 -6.70
N TYR A 175 13.54 -1.74 -5.49
CA TYR A 175 12.99 -0.51 -4.92
C TYR A 175 13.99 0.14 -3.96
N ASP A 176 14.03 1.46 -4.01
CA ASP A 176 14.90 2.29 -3.17
C ASP A 176 14.11 3.19 -2.21
N ARG A 177 12.78 3.25 -2.35
CA ARG A 177 11.90 4.09 -1.55
C ARG A 177 10.63 3.36 -1.12
N ILE A 178 10.09 3.73 0.06
CA ILE A 178 8.77 3.26 0.51
C ILE A 178 7.92 4.47 0.90
N TYR A 179 6.69 4.48 0.39
CA TYR A 179 5.61 5.38 0.77
C TYR A 179 4.57 4.60 1.56
N GLY A 180 4.37 4.95 2.84
CA GLY A 180 3.28 4.42 3.67
C GLY A 180 1.94 5.09 3.42
N GLY A 181 0.93 4.72 4.23
CA GLY A 181 -0.44 5.22 4.14
C GLY A 181 -0.64 6.67 4.61
N TRP A 182 0.37 7.33 5.19
CA TRP A 182 0.29 8.70 5.70
C TRP A 182 1.34 9.60 5.07
N TRP A 183 1.19 10.93 5.25
CA TRP A 183 2.12 11.91 4.67
C TRP A 183 3.55 11.71 5.15
N GLN A 184 3.71 11.41 6.41
CA GLN A 184 4.96 11.00 7.07
C GLN A 184 4.68 9.75 7.90
N PRO A 185 5.63 8.82 8.06
CA PRO A 185 7.00 8.84 7.54
C PRO A 185 7.13 8.28 6.10
N VAL A 186 8.26 8.61 5.44
CA VAL A 186 8.65 8.09 4.13
C VAL A 186 10.08 7.57 4.20
N LEU A 187 10.31 6.31 3.87
CA LEU A 187 11.67 5.79 3.73
C LEU A 187 12.23 6.21 2.37
N ARG A 188 13.21 7.12 2.38
CA ARG A 188 13.62 7.89 1.19
C ARG A 188 14.66 7.22 0.32
N SER A 189 15.45 6.28 0.87
CA SER A 189 16.53 5.58 0.17
C SER A 189 16.90 4.26 0.84
N HIS A 190 17.62 3.41 0.11
CA HIS A 190 18.10 2.10 0.59
C HIS A 190 16.99 1.18 1.12
N ALA A 191 15.77 1.38 0.64
CA ALA A 191 14.58 0.78 1.23
C ALA A 191 14.64 -0.75 1.30
N LYS A 192 15.15 -1.40 0.26
CA LYS A 192 15.28 -2.87 0.25
C LYS A 192 16.16 -3.39 1.39
N ALA A 193 17.34 -2.81 1.54
CA ALA A 193 18.27 -3.20 2.62
C ALA A 193 17.70 -2.87 3.99
N VAL A 194 16.95 -1.76 4.13
CA VAL A 194 16.29 -1.39 5.38
C VAL A 194 15.19 -2.40 5.73
N VAL A 195 14.37 -2.84 4.77
CA VAL A 195 13.34 -3.87 5.00
C VAL A 195 13.97 -5.16 5.51
N GLU A 196 15.03 -5.64 4.86
CA GLU A 196 15.73 -6.87 5.24
C GLU A 196 16.29 -6.80 6.67
N ARG A 197 17.02 -5.71 7.00
CA ARG A 197 17.59 -5.51 8.35
C ARG A 197 16.51 -5.34 9.41
N SER A 198 15.44 -4.61 9.10
CA SER A 198 14.34 -4.38 10.05
C SER A 198 13.56 -5.66 10.32
N ALA A 199 13.38 -6.51 9.31
CA ALA A 199 12.71 -7.80 9.48
C ALA A 199 13.54 -8.74 10.37
N GLU A 200 14.85 -8.80 10.17
CA GLU A 200 15.74 -9.61 11.00
C GLU A 200 15.73 -9.14 12.45
N ARG A 201 15.88 -7.83 12.70
CA ARG A 201 15.75 -7.24 14.03
C ARG A 201 14.40 -7.56 14.67
N TYR A 202 13.29 -7.42 13.92
CA TYR A 202 11.94 -7.72 14.40
C TYR A 202 11.82 -9.18 14.84
N ILE A 203 12.36 -10.11 14.06
CA ILE A 203 12.35 -11.56 14.35
C ILE A 203 13.18 -11.87 15.63
N GLN A 204 14.35 -11.24 15.78
CA GLN A 204 15.16 -11.39 16.98
C GLN A 204 14.39 -10.97 18.26
N TRP A 205 13.68 -9.84 18.19
CA TRP A 205 12.81 -9.41 19.28
C TRP A 205 11.67 -10.39 19.57
N LEU A 206 11.03 -10.96 18.54
CA LEU A 206 10.00 -12.00 18.73
C LEU A 206 10.53 -13.26 19.43
N ARG A 207 11.80 -13.57 19.22
CA ARG A 207 12.47 -14.74 19.83
C ARG A 207 13.06 -14.46 21.21
N GLY A 208 13.02 -13.22 21.68
CA GLY A 208 13.69 -12.80 22.89
C GLY A 208 15.22 -12.67 22.75
N GLU A 209 15.73 -12.73 21.54
CA GLU A 209 17.14 -12.49 21.18
C GLU A 209 17.34 -10.99 21.02
N VAL A 210 17.22 -10.22 22.13
CA VAL A 210 17.29 -8.76 22.09
C VAL A 210 18.70 -8.34 21.67
N PRO A 211 18.87 -7.73 20.46
CA PRO A 211 20.19 -7.23 20.07
C PRO A 211 20.56 -6.09 21.01
N GLU A 212 21.81 -6.07 21.48
CA GLU A 212 22.34 -4.88 22.12
C GLU A 212 22.19 -3.72 21.15
N ASP A 213 21.54 -2.63 21.59
CA ASP A 213 21.41 -1.44 20.76
C ASP A 213 22.82 -0.86 20.52
N PRO A 214 23.19 -0.60 19.27
CA PRO A 214 24.47 0.06 18.96
C PRO A 214 24.45 1.50 19.44
#